data_3bc64b552ab45a6d53f516a040d4ddf3
#
_entry.id   3bc64b552ab45a6d53f516a040d4ddf3
#
_cell.length_a   1.000
_cell.length_b   1.000
_cell.length_c   1.000
_cell.angle_alpha   90.00
_cell.angle_beta   90.00
_cell.angle_gamma   90.00
#
_symmetry.space_group_name_H-M   'P 1'
#
loop_
_entity.id
_entity.type
_entity.pdbx_description
1 polymer ?
#
loop_
_entity_poly.entity_id
_entity_poly.type
_entity_poly.pdbx_seq_one_letter_code
_entity_poly.pdbx_strand_id
1 'polypeptide(L)' 'MPRIRGIPGPYRFFFTSFDCGEPPHVHVEREDKTCKFWLEPLGLVRSHGFDAHELNRIRRLLRVHLTAILETWYEHCDKR' A
#
# COMPACT_ATOMS: atom_id res chain seq x y z
N MET A 1 -6.13 11.84 -4.62
CA MET A 1 -5.32 10.67 -4.28
C MET A 1 -6.05 9.40 -4.68
N PRO A 2 -5.45 8.57 -5.51
CA PRO A 2 -6.10 7.32 -5.88
C PRO A 2 -6.20 6.39 -4.68
N ARG A 3 -7.36 5.83 -4.51
CA ARG A 3 -7.64 4.92 -3.42
C ARG A 3 -7.88 3.54 -3.98
N ILE A 4 -7.20 2.56 -3.43
CA ILE A 4 -7.33 1.18 -3.86
C ILE A 4 -8.55 0.57 -3.18
N ARG A 5 -9.42 -0.03 -3.98
CA ARG A 5 -10.66 -0.63 -3.48
C ARG A 5 -10.60 -2.14 -3.57
N GLY A 6 -11.51 -2.80 -2.89
CA GLY A 6 -11.65 -4.25 -2.97
C GLY A 6 -10.78 -5.02 -1.99
N ILE A 7 -10.00 -4.34 -1.15
CA ILE A 7 -9.22 -5.00 -0.11
C ILE A 7 -10.02 -4.96 1.19
N PRO A 8 -10.35 -6.12 1.77
CA PRO A 8 -11.16 -6.14 2.99
C PRO A 8 -10.37 -5.66 4.20
N GLY A 9 -11.09 -5.26 5.24
CA GLY A 9 -10.49 -4.87 6.50
C GLY A 9 -10.64 -3.39 6.76
N PRO A 10 -10.18 -2.93 7.93
CA PRO A 10 -10.38 -1.55 8.37
C PRO A 10 -9.36 -0.58 7.82
N TYR A 11 -8.53 -0.99 6.88
CA TYR A 11 -7.42 -0.20 6.39
C TYR A 11 -7.79 0.55 5.13
N ARG A 12 -7.15 1.71 4.96
CA ARG A 12 -7.22 2.49 3.74
C ARG A 12 -5.90 2.34 3.00
N PHE A 13 -5.95 1.88 1.75
CA PHE A 13 -4.76 1.69 0.92
C PHE A 13 -4.81 2.73 -0.19
N PHE A 14 -3.71 3.46 -0.38
CA PHE A 14 -3.73 4.56 -1.36
C PHE A 14 -2.33 4.88 -1.86
N PHE A 15 -2.30 5.57 -3.00
CA PHE A 15 -1.10 6.20 -3.55
C PHE A 15 -1.26 7.71 -3.49
N THR A 16 -0.14 8.44 -3.51
CA THR A 16 -0.19 9.89 -3.64
C THR A 16 0.27 10.29 -5.04
N SER A 17 0.01 11.53 -5.43
CA SER A 17 0.35 11.98 -6.77
C SER A 17 1.85 12.10 -6.99
N PHE A 18 2.65 12.10 -5.94
CA PHE A 18 4.10 12.21 -6.05
C PHE A 18 4.82 10.87 -6.00
N ASP A 19 4.07 9.78 -5.84
CA ASP A 19 4.67 8.46 -5.60
C ASP A 19 5.38 7.90 -6.82
N CYS A 20 5.02 8.35 -8.01
CA CYS A 20 5.53 7.75 -9.24
C CYS A 20 7.01 7.97 -9.48
N GLY A 21 7.65 8.83 -8.69
CA GLY A 21 9.09 9.01 -8.76
C GLY A 21 9.89 7.94 -8.02
N GLU A 22 9.21 7.01 -7.36
CA GLU A 22 9.84 5.93 -6.61
C GLU A 22 9.38 4.57 -7.15
N PRO A 23 10.05 3.49 -6.75
CA PRO A 23 9.55 2.16 -7.10
C PRO A 23 8.14 1.92 -6.55
N PRO A 24 7.42 0.94 -7.09
CA PRO A 24 6.04 0.69 -6.64
C PRO A 24 5.93 0.50 -5.14
N HIS A 25 5.00 1.23 -4.54
CA HIS A 25 4.75 1.15 -3.11
C HIS A 25 3.32 1.55 -2.82
N VAL A 26 2.88 1.32 -1.58
CA VAL A 26 1.52 1.63 -1.16
C VAL A 26 1.55 2.21 0.24
N HIS A 27 0.66 3.17 0.48
CA HIS A 27 0.44 3.74 1.82
C HIS A 27 -0.77 3.07 2.44
N VAL A 28 -0.67 2.76 3.73
CA VAL A 28 -1.74 2.11 4.49
C VAL A 28 -2.05 2.95 5.70
N GLU A 29 -3.33 3.19 5.94
CA GLU A 29 -3.77 4.04 7.04
C GLU A 29 -4.94 3.41 7.78
N ARG A 30 -4.93 3.54 9.08
CA ARG A 30 -6.05 3.17 9.94
C ARG A 30 -6.05 4.11 11.14
N GLU A 31 -7.09 4.93 11.25
CA GLU A 31 -7.16 5.94 12.31
C GLU A 31 -5.93 6.85 12.25
N ASP A 32 -5.14 6.92 13.32
CA ASP A 32 -3.93 7.72 13.34
C ASP A 32 -2.66 6.91 13.06
N LYS A 33 -2.81 5.65 12.64
CA LYS A 33 -1.69 4.77 12.33
C LYS A 33 -1.44 4.76 10.84
N THR A 34 -0.17 4.72 10.45
CA THR A 34 0.21 4.72 9.03
C THR A 34 1.40 3.81 8.81
N CYS A 35 1.51 3.28 7.59
CA CYS A 35 2.73 2.60 7.18
C CYS A 35 2.87 2.66 5.67
N LYS A 36 4.07 2.33 5.20
CA LYS A 36 4.39 2.30 3.78
C LYS A 36 5.11 1.00 3.47
N PHE A 37 4.66 0.32 2.42
CA PHE A 37 5.28 -0.93 1.97
C PHE A 37 5.74 -0.80 0.53
N TRP A 38 6.93 -1.34 0.23
CA TRP A 38 7.33 -1.60 -1.15
C TRP A 38 6.49 -2.75 -1.68
N LEU A 39 6.25 -2.75 -2.98
CA LEU A 39 5.46 -3.80 -3.62
C LEU A 39 6.29 -4.79 -4.42
N GLU A 40 7.49 -4.41 -4.86
CA GLU A 40 8.36 -5.26 -5.68
C GLU A 40 9.81 -5.13 -5.25
N PRO A 41 10.32 -5.98 -4.35
CA PRO A 41 9.62 -7.02 -3.58
C PRO A 41 8.82 -6.42 -2.43
N LEU A 42 7.84 -7.19 -1.96
CA LEU A 42 7.02 -6.74 -0.84
C LEU A 42 7.88 -6.58 0.41
N GLY A 43 7.85 -5.39 0.99
CA GLY A 43 8.65 -5.13 2.18
C GLY A 43 8.24 -3.84 2.87
N LEU A 44 8.39 -3.81 4.19
CA LEU A 44 8.04 -2.65 4.99
C LEU A 44 9.09 -1.57 4.85
N VAL A 45 8.66 -0.34 4.57
CA VAL A 45 9.54 0.83 4.51
C VAL A 45 9.59 1.53 5.87
N ARG A 46 8.41 1.86 6.40
CA ARG A 46 8.31 2.52 7.70
C ARG A 46 6.90 2.35 8.23
N SER A 47 6.74 2.59 9.54
CA SER A 47 5.46 2.44 10.22
C SER A 47 5.37 3.39 11.40
N HIS A 48 4.18 3.90 11.62
CA HIS A 48 3.85 4.73 12.78
C HIS A 48 2.57 4.18 13.41
N GLY A 49 2.70 3.64 14.62
CA GLY A 49 1.56 3.23 15.43
C GLY A 49 1.12 1.79 15.27
N PHE A 50 1.44 1.14 14.16
CA PHE A 50 1.08 -0.28 13.98
C PHE A 50 2.06 -1.16 14.76
N ASP A 51 1.54 -2.15 15.50
CA ASP A 51 2.42 -3.14 16.11
C ASP A 51 2.76 -4.25 15.11
N ALA A 52 3.68 -5.13 15.52
CA ALA A 52 4.15 -6.18 14.62
C ALA A 52 3.02 -7.10 14.15
N HIS A 53 2.08 -7.38 15.03
CA HIS A 53 0.96 -8.26 14.70
C HIS A 53 0.10 -7.65 13.60
N GLU A 54 -0.18 -6.37 13.71
CA GLU A 54 -0.99 -5.66 12.73
C GLU A 54 -0.25 -5.50 11.41
N LEU A 55 1.07 -5.22 11.47
CA LEU A 55 1.88 -5.13 10.26
C LEU A 55 1.90 -6.45 9.50
N ASN A 56 1.93 -7.58 10.22
CA ASN A 56 1.87 -8.88 9.57
C ASN A 56 0.53 -9.13 8.91
N ARG A 57 -0.55 -8.65 9.51
CA ARG A 57 -1.88 -8.73 8.91
C ARG A 57 -1.94 -7.92 7.63
N ILE A 58 -1.41 -6.70 7.66
CA ILE A 58 -1.37 -5.83 6.49
C ILE A 58 -0.54 -6.49 5.38
N ARG A 59 0.62 -7.04 5.74
CA ARG A 59 1.49 -7.71 4.76
C ARG A 59 0.78 -8.87 4.09
N ARG A 60 -0.02 -9.62 4.84
CA ARG A 60 -0.78 -10.73 4.27
C ARG A 60 -1.82 -10.24 3.27
N LEU A 61 -2.53 -9.16 3.61
CA LEU A 61 -3.50 -8.57 2.70
C LEU A 61 -2.84 -8.06 1.43
N LEU A 62 -1.69 -7.41 1.57
CA LEU A 62 -0.96 -6.92 0.40
C LEU A 62 -0.51 -8.08 -0.50
N ARG A 63 -0.07 -9.19 0.10
CA ARG A 63 0.37 -10.33 -0.68
C ARG A 63 -0.79 -10.95 -1.47
N VAL A 64 -1.95 -11.08 -0.82
CA VAL A 64 -3.13 -11.66 -1.47
C VAL A 64 -3.60 -10.80 -2.63
N HIS A 65 -3.54 -9.48 -2.47
CA HIS A 65 -4.06 -8.54 -3.46
C HIS A 65 -2.96 -7.89 -4.30
N LEU A 66 -1.76 -8.45 -4.27
CA LEU A 66 -0.59 -7.80 -4.86
C LEU A 66 -0.74 -7.49 -6.34
N THR A 67 -1.25 -8.45 -7.12
CA THR A 67 -1.41 -8.25 -8.55
C THR A 67 -2.35 -7.08 -8.84
N ALA A 68 -3.49 -7.04 -8.14
CA ALA A 68 -4.46 -5.96 -8.35
C ALA A 68 -3.88 -4.60 -7.94
N ILE A 69 -3.11 -4.58 -6.84
CA ILE A 69 -2.50 -3.34 -6.38
C ILE A 69 -1.45 -2.86 -7.38
N LEU A 70 -0.64 -3.77 -7.90
CA LEU A 70 0.38 -3.40 -8.89
C LEU A 70 -0.26 -2.90 -10.19
N GLU A 71 -1.34 -3.53 -10.63
CA GLU A 71 -2.05 -3.05 -11.81
C GLU A 71 -2.56 -1.63 -11.60
N THR A 72 -3.11 -1.36 -10.42
CA THR A 72 -3.59 -0.02 -10.09
C THR A 72 -2.43 0.97 -10.05
N TRP A 73 -1.28 0.55 -9.50
CA TRP A 73 -0.09 1.39 -9.47
C TRP A 73 0.35 1.78 -10.88
N TYR A 74 0.45 0.78 -11.78
CA TYR A 74 0.93 1.06 -13.13
C TYR A 74 -0.06 1.90 -13.91
N GLU A 75 -1.36 1.73 -13.69
CA GLU A 75 -2.35 2.63 -14.29
C GLU A 75 -2.18 4.06 -13.80
N HIS A 76 -1.94 4.21 -12.51
CA HIS A 76 -1.78 5.53 -11.90
C HIS A 76 -0.51 6.21 -12.37
N CYS A 77 0.57 5.46 -12.52
CA CYS A 77 1.89 6.02 -12.79
C CYS A 77 2.31 5.93 -14.26
N ASP A 78 1.60 5.16 -15.07
CA ASP A 78 1.95 4.99 -16.47
C ASP A 78 1.20 6.00 -17.34
N LYS A 79 1.26 7.25 -16.93
CA LYS A 79 0.66 8.34 -17.67
C LYS A 79 1.72 9.01 -18.53
N ARG A 80 1.57 8.92 -19.80
CA ARG A 80 2.53 9.45 -20.75
C ARG A 80 1.92 10.47 -21.67
#